data_8f1cae58823605b82941e575f311b8bd
#
_entry.id   8f1cae58823605b82941e575f311b8bd
#
_cell.length_a   1.000
_cell.length_b   1.000
_cell.length_c   1.000
_cell.angle_alpha   90.00
_cell.angle_beta   90.00
_cell.angle_gamma   90.00
#
_symmetry.space_group_name_H-M   'P 1'
#
loop_
_entity.id
_entity.type
_entity.pdbx_description
1 polymer ?
#
loop_
_entity_poly.entity_id
_entity_poly.type
_entity_poly.pdbx_seq_one_letter_code
_entity_poly.pdbx_strand_id
1 'polypeptide(L)'
;MNNAPHRRPSPSLAVLAGALAFAAGLAGCASTPAEDPRAAAERYQKAIASPIRTDQDRTMDAGRKPAEFLPFTQVQPGMQVLDVAAGGGYTSQLLVLAVGPTGKLWAQREQPGAALTKRLADQPQANFVAVYRPFDDPVPPEAPKLDLITLVLNYHDISYLPVDRSKMNERLFAALKSGGRYVVVDHSALAGTGITAGKTLHRIEQAFVVEEIRKAGFVLEAEGMYLRNPADPRDVTSNSPAIPTDKFVLRFVKP
;
A
#
# COMPACT_ATOMS: atom_id res chain seq x y z
N MET A 1 -30.66 -60.75 79.48
CA MET A 1 -30.18 -61.27 78.23
C MET A 1 -30.59 -60.28 77.13
N ASN A 2 -29.85 -59.22 76.86
CA ASN A 2 -30.15 -58.32 75.75
C ASN A 2 -28.78 -57.82 75.13
N ASN A 3 -28.49 -58.34 73.96
CA ASN A 3 -27.38 -57.94 73.16
C ASN A 3 -27.79 -56.71 72.37
N ALA A 4 -27.09 -55.62 72.55
CA ALA A 4 -27.14 -54.40 71.68
C ALA A 4 -25.94 -54.39 70.77
N PRO A 5 -26.03 -54.13 69.44
CA PRO A 5 -24.92 -54.11 68.52
C PRO A 5 -24.24 -52.75 68.51
N HIS A 6 -22.93 -52.82 68.52
CA HIS A 6 -22.04 -51.67 68.34
C HIS A 6 -22.17 -50.99 66.96
N ARG A 7 -22.48 -49.70 66.94
CA ARG A 7 -22.37 -48.87 65.74
C ARG A 7 -20.92 -48.38 65.59
N ARG A 8 -20.31 -48.65 64.43
CA ARG A 8 -19.06 -48.06 63.98
C ARG A 8 -19.27 -46.67 63.39
N PRO A 9 -18.40 -45.68 63.62
CA PRO A 9 -18.51 -44.38 62.99
C PRO A 9 -17.98 -44.44 61.56
N SER A 10 -18.72 -43.79 60.63
CA SER A 10 -18.33 -43.60 59.24
C SER A 10 -17.29 -42.46 59.12
N PRO A 11 -16.31 -42.55 58.19
CA PRO A 11 -15.36 -41.47 57.98
C PRO A 11 -16.00 -40.36 57.13
N SER A 12 -15.88 -39.10 57.61
CA SER A 12 -16.27 -37.91 56.88
C SER A 12 -15.32 -37.65 55.70
N LEU A 13 -15.83 -37.66 54.49
CA LEU A 13 -15.14 -37.15 53.30
C LEU A 13 -15.07 -35.61 53.38
N ALA A 14 -13.84 -35.09 53.53
CA ALA A 14 -13.56 -33.67 53.33
C ALA A 14 -13.44 -33.39 51.82
N VAL A 15 -14.44 -32.60 51.32
CA VAL A 15 -14.39 -32.08 49.93
C VAL A 15 -13.47 -30.88 49.88
N LEU A 16 -12.29 -31.04 49.30
CA LEU A 16 -11.41 -29.91 48.91
C LEU A 16 -12.03 -29.22 47.70
N ALA A 17 -12.58 -28.03 47.86
CA ALA A 17 -12.94 -27.13 46.76
C ALA A 17 -11.67 -26.45 46.25
N GLY A 18 -11.13 -26.93 45.14
CA GLY A 18 -10.05 -26.29 44.42
C GLY A 18 -10.60 -25.13 43.60
N ALA A 19 -10.30 -23.89 44.01
CA ALA A 19 -10.58 -22.68 43.21
C ALA A 19 -9.55 -22.60 42.04
N LEU A 20 -9.98 -22.95 40.82
CA LEU A 20 -9.23 -22.62 39.61
C LEU A 20 -9.41 -21.12 39.32
N ALA A 21 -8.36 -20.33 39.58
CA ALA A 21 -8.27 -18.96 39.10
C ALA A 21 -7.95 -18.96 37.62
N PHE A 22 -8.92 -18.65 36.76
CA PHE A 22 -8.72 -18.37 35.35
C PHE A 22 -8.09 -16.98 35.22
N ALA A 23 -6.79 -16.93 35.02
CA ALA A 23 -6.12 -15.71 34.59
C ALA A 23 -6.43 -15.48 33.10
N ALA A 24 -7.48 -14.66 32.82
CA ALA A 24 -7.73 -14.14 31.50
C ALA A 24 -6.60 -13.17 31.14
N GLY A 25 -5.63 -13.65 30.37
CA GLY A 25 -4.59 -12.82 29.77
C GLY A 25 -5.25 -11.87 28.75
N LEU A 26 -5.41 -10.60 29.13
CA LEU A 26 -5.68 -9.52 28.19
C LEU A 26 -4.46 -9.38 27.28
N ALA A 27 -4.48 -10.02 26.11
CA ALA A 27 -3.57 -9.70 25.03
C ALA A 27 -3.92 -8.28 24.54
N GLY A 28 -3.35 -7.29 25.19
CA GLY A 28 -3.41 -5.92 24.74
C GLY A 28 -2.77 -5.84 23.36
N CYS A 29 -3.56 -5.44 22.35
CA CYS A 29 -3.00 -4.99 21.07
C CYS A 29 -2.08 -3.80 21.39
N ALA A 30 -0.77 -4.04 21.45
CA ALA A 30 0.21 -2.99 21.54
C ALA A 30 0.14 -2.20 20.23
N SER A 31 -0.61 -1.10 20.22
CA SER A 31 -0.55 -0.11 19.16
C SER A 31 0.89 0.43 19.14
N THR A 32 1.59 0.24 18.04
CA THR A 32 2.89 0.88 17.82
C THR A 32 2.72 2.38 18.05
N PRO A 33 3.55 3.02 18.88
CA PRO A 33 3.46 4.46 19.07
C PRO A 33 3.52 5.18 17.72
N ALA A 34 2.68 6.19 17.53
CA ALA A 34 2.73 7.00 16.31
C ALA A 34 4.14 7.63 16.21
N GLU A 35 4.73 7.55 15.00
CA GLU A 35 6.04 8.15 14.73
C GLU A 35 5.96 9.67 15.00
N ASP A 36 7.02 10.23 15.60
CA ASP A 36 7.15 11.69 15.74
C ASP A 36 7.09 12.35 14.35
N PRO A 37 6.19 13.32 14.10
CA PRO A 37 6.07 14.00 12.81
C PRO A 37 7.38 14.64 12.31
N ARG A 38 8.26 15.08 13.20
CA ARG A 38 9.59 15.62 12.83
C ARG A 38 10.51 14.52 12.33
N ALA A 39 10.57 13.39 13.02
CA ALA A 39 11.35 12.24 12.60
C ALA A 39 10.87 11.69 11.23
N ALA A 40 9.55 11.66 11.03
CA ALA A 40 8.97 11.30 9.73
C ALA A 40 9.38 12.28 8.62
N ALA A 41 9.29 13.59 8.85
CA ALA A 41 9.69 14.61 7.89
C ALA A 41 11.17 14.51 7.53
N GLU A 42 12.05 14.36 8.51
CA GLU A 42 13.49 14.18 8.27
C GLU A 42 13.79 12.92 7.46
N ARG A 43 13.12 11.82 7.74
CA ARG A 43 13.25 10.56 7.00
C ARG A 43 12.84 10.73 5.54
N TYR A 44 11.71 11.41 5.28
CA TYR A 44 11.28 11.69 3.91
C TYR A 44 12.27 12.59 3.16
N GLN A 45 12.79 13.64 3.81
CA GLN A 45 13.80 14.48 3.21
C GLN A 45 15.09 13.71 2.90
N LYS A 46 15.55 12.83 3.80
CA LYS A 46 16.69 11.94 3.54
C LYS A 46 16.45 11.02 2.35
N ALA A 47 15.24 10.45 2.21
CA ALA A 47 14.88 9.62 1.06
C ALA A 47 14.91 10.43 -0.26
N ILE A 48 14.37 11.65 -0.26
CA ILE A 48 14.34 12.55 -1.43
C ILE A 48 15.75 13.00 -1.82
N ALA A 49 16.60 13.36 -0.84
CA ALA A 49 17.96 13.84 -1.07
C ALA A 49 18.98 12.71 -1.32
N SER A 50 18.58 11.45 -1.21
CA SER A 50 19.48 10.31 -1.27
C SER A 50 20.34 10.29 -2.56
N PRO A 51 21.67 10.07 -2.45
CA PRO A 51 22.57 9.99 -3.61
C PRO A 51 22.29 8.75 -4.49
N ILE A 52 21.58 7.74 -3.99
CA ILE A 52 21.15 6.58 -4.78
C ILE A 52 20.15 6.97 -5.89
N ARG A 53 19.40 8.05 -5.72
CA ARG A 53 18.48 8.56 -6.73
C ARG A 53 19.24 9.16 -7.91
N THR A 54 18.77 8.86 -9.11
CA THR A 54 19.39 9.33 -10.36
C THR A 54 19.05 10.79 -10.65
N ASP A 55 19.81 11.43 -11.56
CA ASP A 55 19.46 12.78 -12.05
C ASP A 55 18.11 12.80 -12.76
N GLN A 56 17.76 11.71 -13.46
CA GLN A 56 16.43 11.56 -14.05
C GLN A 56 15.32 11.54 -12.99
N ASP A 57 15.55 10.89 -11.85
CA ASP A 57 14.58 10.95 -10.73
C ASP A 57 14.37 12.39 -10.26
N ARG A 58 15.46 13.15 -10.11
CA ARG A 58 15.41 14.56 -9.67
C ARG A 58 14.68 15.45 -10.67
N THR A 59 14.88 15.21 -11.96
CA THR A 59 14.14 15.93 -13.03
C THR A 59 12.64 15.68 -12.93
N MET A 60 12.22 14.45 -12.55
CA MET A 60 10.80 14.12 -12.37
C MET A 60 10.17 14.70 -11.10
N ASP A 61 10.96 15.12 -10.11
CA ASP A 61 10.47 15.59 -8.81
C ASP A 61 9.49 16.76 -8.93
N ALA A 62 9.74 17.70 -9.84
CA ALA A 62 8.85 18.84 -10.06
C ALA A 62 7.41 18.42 -10.43
N GLY A 63 7.26 17.37 -11.23
CA GLY A 63 5.97 16.85 -11.67
C GLY A 63 5.37 15.77 -10.76
N ARG A 64 6.16 15.19 -9.85
CA ARG A 64 5.77 14.10 -8.97
C ARG A 64 5.61 14.51 -7.50
N LYS A 65 6.23 15.64 -7.10
CA LYS A 65 6.16 16.24 -5.76
C LYS A 65 6.40 15.22 -4.63
N PRO A 66 7.60 14.61 -4.55
CA PRO A 66 7.88 13.56 -3.58
C PRO A 66 7.79 14.04 -2.11
N ALA A 67 7.98 15.34 -1.84
CA ALA A 67 7.86 15.93 -0.52
C ALA A 67 6.42 15.90 0.02
N GLU A 68 5.43 15.94 -0.87
CA GLU A 68 4.01 15.82 -0.56
C GLU A 68 3.53 14.37 -0.70
N PHE A 69 4.09 13.61 -1.65
CA PHE A 69 3.71 12.23 -1.91
C PHE A 69 4.04 11.31 -0.72
N LEU A 70 5.28 11.34 -0.21
CA LEU A 70 5.70 10.43 0.86
C LEU A 70 4.86 10.59 2.14
N PRO A 71 4.64 11.81 2.68
CA PRO A 71 3.72 12.00 3.82
C PRO A 71 2.29 11.54 3.51
N PHE A 72 1.80 11.77 2.29
CA PHE A 72 0.47 11.34 1.89
C PHE A 72 0.33 9.80 1.91
N THR A 73 1.35 9.04 1.54
CA THR A 73 1.34 7.57 1.61
C THR A 73 1.32 7.05 3.05
N GLN A 74 1.79 7.85 4.01
CA GLN A 74 2.04 7.46 5.41
C GLN A 74 3.00 6.26 5.53
N VAL A 75 3.95 6.14 4.58
CA VAL A 75 4.96 5.09 4.62
C VAL A 75 5.84 5.24 5.86
N GLN A 76 6.11 4.12 6.55
CA GLN A 76 6.90 4.09 7.79
C GLN A 76 8.04 3.07 7.71
N PRO A 77 9.06 3.19 8.57
CA PRO A 77 10.12 2.20 8.67
C PRO A 77 9.57 0.79 8.95
N GLY A 78 10.17 -0.21 8.30
CA GLY A 78 9.78 -1.61 8.47
C GLY A 78 8.58 -2.08 7.67
N MET A 79 7.84 -1.17 7.00
CA MET A 79 6.67 -1.53 6.20
C MET A 79 7.01 -2.47 5.04
N GLN A 80 6.03 -3.32 4.71
CA GLN A 80 6.01 -4.21 3.55
C GLN A 80 5.20 -3.53 2.44
N VAL A 81 5.84 -3.16 1.35
CA VAL A 81 5.27 -2.30 0.31
C VAL A 81 5.28 -2.97 -1.06
N LEU A 82 4.17 -2.88 -1.79
CA LEU A 82 4.06 -3.27 -3.19
C LEU A 82 3.84 -2.02 -4.06
N ASP A 83 4.72 -1.78 -5.01
CA ASP A 83 4.55 -0.76 -6.04
C ASP A 83 4.12 -1.45 -7.34
N VAL A 84 2.84 -1.35 -7.68
CA VAL A 84 2.23 -1.97 -8.88
C VAL A 84 2.56 -1.11 -10.08
N ALA A 85 2.89 -1.75 -11.21
CA ALA A 85 3.30 -1.08 -12.44
C ALA A 85 4.48 -0.10 -12.21
N ALA A 86 5.52 -0.56 -11.51
CA ALA A 86 6.63 0.26 -10.99
C ALA A 86 7.45 1.02 -12.05
N GLY A 87 7.22 0.76 -13.36
CA GLY A 87 7.93 1.44 -14.44
C GLY A 87 9.45 1.32 -14.35
N GLY A 88 10.15 2.43 -14.32
CA GLY A 88 11.61 2.52 -14.10
C GLY A 88 12.01 2.58 -12.63
N GLY A 89 11.06 2.45 -11.69
CA GLY A 89 11.33 2.38 -10.26
C GLY A 89 11.49 3.74 -9.55
N TYR A 90 10.97 4.84 -10.10
CA TYR A 90 11.02 6.14 -9.44
C TYR A 90 10.31 6.12 -8.08
N THR A 91 9.03 5.71 -8.06
CA THR A 91 8.23 5.61 -6.85
C THR A 91 8.80 4.54 -5.91
N SER A 92 9.16 3.39 -6.47
CA SER A 92 9.79 2.30 -5.73
C SER A 92 11.06 2.74 -5.00
N GLN A 93 11.94 3.54 -5.64
CA GLN A 93 13.18 4.02 -5.02
C GLN A 93 12.91 4.95 -3.83
N LEU A 94 11.93 5.83 -3.92
CA LEU A 94 11.53 6.69 -2.81
C LEU A 94 10.98 5.86 -1.63
N LEU A 95 10.11 4.89 -1.94
CA LEU A 95 9.47 4.05 -0.93
C LEU A 95 10.46 3.12 -0.23
N VAL A 96 11.39 2.47 -0.97
CA VAL A 96 12.39 1.59 -0.34
C VAL A 96 13.32 2.35 0.60
N LEU A 97 13.69 3.59 0.24
CA LEU A 97 14.47 4.47 1.11
C LEU A 97 13.69 4.90 2.36
N ALA A 98 12.37 5.12 2.21
CA ALA A 98 11.51 5.52 3.31
C ALA A 98 11.22 4.37 4.30
N VAL A 99 11.08 3.13 3.82
CA VAL A 99 10.87 1.97 4.72
C VAL A 99 12.16 1.52 5.41
N GLY A 100 13.32 1.94 4.88
CA GLY A 100 14.61 1.60 5.46
C GLY A 100 14.95 0.10 5.43
N PRO A 101 16.07 -0.31 6.09
CA PRO A 101 16.62 -1.66 5.94
C PRO A 101 15.75 -2.77 6.55
N THR A 102 14.84 -2.45 7.45
CA THR A 102 13.92 -3.41 8.09
C THR A 102 12.61 -3.59 7.32
N GLY A 103 12.29 -2.68 6.39
CA GLY A 103 11.16 -2.80 5.48
C GLY A 103 11.55 -3.49 4.18
N LYS A 104 10.56 -3.78 3.36
CA LYS A 104 10.77 -4.40 2.04
C LYS A 104 9.84 -3.81 1.01
N LEU A 105 10.34 -3.69 -0.23
CA LEU A 105 9.58 -3.23 -1.37
C LEU A 105 9.65 -4.25 -2.50
N TRP A 106 8.48 -4.60 -3.00
CA TRP A 106 8.30 -5.34 -4.26
C TRP A 106 7.87 -4.36 -5.36
N ALA A 107 8.68 -4.24 -6.40
CA ALA A 107 8.38 -3.46 -7.59
C ALA A 107 7.80 -4.38 -8.66
N GLN A 108 6.47 -4.34 -8.82
CA GLN A 108 5.79 -5.23 -9.75
C GLN A 108 5.78 -4.64 -11.16
N ARG A 109 6.01 -5.51 -12.14
CA ARG A 109 5.81 -5.31 -13.57
C ARG A 109 5.30 -6.60 -14.18
N GLU A 110 4.68 -6.56 -15.35
CA GLU A 110 4.35 -7.81 -16.08
C GLU A 110 5.59 -8.48 -16.63
N GLN A 111 6.58 -7.69 -17.06
CA GLN A 111 7.82 -8.20 -17.66
C GLN A 111 9.03 -7.36 -17.25
N PRO A 112 10.26 -7.89 -17.34
CA PRO A 112 11.47 -7.13 -17.16
C PRO A 112 11.50 -5.86 -18.01
N GLY A 113 12.03 -4.78 -17.45
CA GLY A 113 12.20 -3.52 -18.17
C GLY A 113 13.60 -2.96 -17.94
N ALA A 114 14.26 -2.48 -18.99
CA ALA A 114 15.67 -2.05 -18.96
C ALA A 114 15.96 -1.03 -17.85
N ALA A 115 15.07 -0.05 -17.63
CA ALA A 115 15.29 0.99 -16.64
C ALA A 115 15.30 0.45 -15.19
N LEU A 116 14.34 -0.41 -14.82
CA LEU A 116 14.30 -1.00 -13.49
C LEU A 116 15.45 -2.00 -13.28
N THR A 117 15.74 -2.83 -14.29
CA THR A 117 16.87 -3.77 -14.25
C THR A 117 18.19 -3.04 -14.04
N LYS A 118 18.42 -1.96 -14.81
CA LYS A 118 19.63 -1.13 -14.66
C LYS A 118 19.70 -0.50 -13.26
N ARG A 119 18.60 0.06 -12.74
CA ARG A 119 18.54 0.64 -11.40
C ARG A 119 18.98 -0.34 -10.32
N LEU A 120 18.44 -1.57 -10.36
CA LEU A 120 18.77 -2.61 -9.37
C LEU A 120 20.21 -3.13 -9.50
N ALA A 121 20.76 -3.13 -10.72
CA ALA A 121 22.15 -3.51 -10.94
C ALA A 121 23.15 -2.42 -10.49
N ASP A 122 22.86 -1.16 -10.79
CA ASP A 122 23.73 -0.02 -10.44
C ASP A 122 23.74 0.26 -8.93
N GLN A 123 22.60 0.05 -8.26
CA GLN A 123 22.40 0.38 -6.85
C GLN A 123 21.67 -0.77 -6.14
N PRO A 124 22.32 -1.92 -5.93
CA PRO A 124 21.69 -3.08 -5.31
C PRO A 124 21.30 -2.79 -3.86
N GLN A 125 20.04 -3.09 -3.53
CA GLN A 125 19.48 -2.96 -2.21
C GLN A 125 18.75 -4.26 -1.88
N ALA A 126 19.13 -4.95 -0.80
CA ALA A 126 18.61 -6.29 -0.45
C ALA A 126 17.09 -6.31 -0.22
N ASN A 127 16.52 -5.16 0.13
CA ASN A 127 15.09 -4.99 0.40
C ASN A 127 14.30 -4.37 -0.76
N PHE A 128 14.90 -4.19 -1.93
CA PHE A 128 14.26 -3.74 -3.16
C PHE A 128 14.22 -4.88 -4.18
N VAL A 129 13.06 -5.48 -4.40
CA VAL A 129 12.88 -6.69 -5.21
C VAL A 129 11.97 -6.39 -6.41
N ALA A 130 12.46 -6.64 -7.63
CA ALA A 130 11.60 -6.66 -8.80
C ALA A 130 10.82 -7.98 -8.86
N VAL A 131 9.53 -7.90 -9.17
CA VAL A 131 8.66 -9.07 -9.37
C VAL A 131 7.90 -8.95 -10.69
N TYR A 132 7.80 -10.08 -11.38
CA TYR A 132 7.18 -10.13 -12.72
C TYR A 132 5.92 -10.98 -12.64
N ARG A 133 4.77 -10.31 -12.63
CA ARG A 133 3.45 -10.93 -12.47
C ARG A 133 2.41 -10.15 -13.29
N PRO A 134 1.34 -10.82 -13.75
CA PRO A 134 0.26 -10.14 -14.45
C PRO A 134 -0.45 -9.13 -13.55
N PHE A 135 -1.04 -8.09 -14.14
CA PHE A 135 -1.74 -7.06 -13.37
C PHE A 135 -2.97 -7.58 -12.62
N ASP A 136 -3.65 -8.60 -13.13
CA ASP A 136 -4.80 -9.21 -12.45
C ASP A 136 -4.42 -10.11 -11.25
N ASP A 137 -3.11 -10.40 -11.07
CA ASP A 137 -2.56 -11.10 -9.90
C ASP A 137 -1.15 -10.56 -9.55
N PRO A 138 -1.02 -9.27 -9.15
CA PRO A 138 0.27 -8.58 -9.04
C PRO A 138 1.05 -8.91 -7.77
N VAL A 139 0.43 -9.57 -6.79
CA VAL A 139 1.03 -9.82 -5.48
C VAL A 139 1.91 -11.07 -5.52
N PRO A 140 3.21 -10.98 -5.16
CA PRO A 140 4.05 -12.16 -5.11
C PRO A 140 3.61 -13.11 -3.98
N PRO A 141 3.55 -14.43 -4.23
CA PRO A 141 3.02 -15.40 -3.28
C PRO A 141 3.82 -15.48 -1.97
N GLU A 142 5.10 -15.14 -2.03
CA GLU A 142 6.00 -15.09 -0.87
C GLU A 142 5.88 -13.80 -0.05
N ALA A 143 5.14 -12.80 -0.53
CA ALA A 143 4.95 -11.57 0.23
C ALA A 143 4.08 -11.82 1.47
N PRO A 144 4.48 -11.33 2.64
CA PRO A 144 3.59 -11.30 3.79
C PRO A 144 2.44 -10.33 3.55
N LYS A 145 1.51 -10.20 4.50
CA LYS A 145 0.50 -9.14 4.42
C LYS A 145 1.18 -7.78 4.35
N LEU A 146 0.73 -6.98 3.37
CA LEU A 146 1.32 -5.69 3.04
C LEU A 146 0.76 -4.57 3.94
N ASP A 147 1.56 -3.55 4.17
CA ASP A 147 1.16 -2.33 4.87
C ASP A 147 0.70 -1.24 3.89
N LEU A 148 1.34 -1.19 2.72
CA LEU A 148 1.08 -0.18 1.70
C LEU A 148 1.17 -0.79 0.30
N ILE A 149 0.25 -0.38 -0.56
CA ILE A 149 0.31 -0.60 -2.00
C ILE A 149 0.26 0.75 -2.71
N THR A 150 1.05 0.91 -3.78
CA THR A 150 1.00 2.08 -4.66
C THR A 150 0.76 1.67 -6.10
N LEU A 151 -0.02 2.48 -6.85
CA LEU A 151 -0.16 2.41 -8.29
C LEU A 151 -0.16 3.84 -8.82
N VAL A 152 0.96 4.22 -9.46
CA VAL A 152 1.23 5.61 -9.80
C VAL A 152 1.37 5.79 -11.29
N LEU A 153 0.43 6.53 -11.90
CA LEU A 153 0.37 6.90 -13.31
C LEU A 153 0.34 5.69 -14.28
N ASN A 154 -0.40 4.66 -13.91
CA ASN A 154 -0.57 3.47 -14.75
C ASN A 154 -1.98 2.86 -14.69
N TYR A 155 -2.88 3.35 -13.83
CA TYR A 155 -4.25 2.81 -13.79
C TYR A 155 -4.97 3.05 -15.12
N HIS A 156 -4.76 4.22 -15.73
CA HIS A 156 -5.27 4.54 -17.06
C HIS A 156 -4.73 3.58 -18.13
N ASP A 157 -3.45 3.18 -18.09
CA ASP A 157 -2.86 2.23 -19.04
C ASP A 157 -3.45 0.82 -18.85
N ILE A 158 -3.58 0.36 -17.59
CA ILE A 158 -4.21 -0.92 -17.28
C ILE A 158 -5.67 -0.95 -17.76
N SER A 159 -6.36 0.20 -17.80
CA SER A 159 -7.78 0.29 -18.13
C SER A 159 -8.15 -0.15 -19.55
N TYR A 160 -7.22 -0.08 -20.50
CA TYR A 160 -7.44 -0.51 -21.88
C TYR A 160 -6.72 -1.81 -22.27
N LEU A 161 -5.96 -2.40 -21.32
CA LEU A 161 -5.37 -3.73 -21.50
C LEU A 161 -6.43 -4.83 -21.21
N PRO A 162 -6.20 -6.07 -21.71
CA PRO A 162 -7.06 -7.21 -21.40
C PRO A 162 -6.82 -7.72 -19.96
N VAL A 163 -7.01 -6.87 -18.99
CA VAL A 163 -6.79 -7.12 -17.56
C VAL A 163 -8.13 -7.11 -16.83
N ASP A 164 -8.38 -8.11 -16.01
CA ASP A 164 -9.49 -8.11 -15.06
C ASP A 164 -9.14 -7.23 -13.84
N ARG A 165 -9.51 -5.95 -13.92
CA ARG A 165 -9.24 -4.97 -12.86
C ARG A 165 -10.04 -5.23 -11.58
N SER A 166 -11.21 -5.88 -11.66
CA SER A 166 -11.94 -6.32 -10.47
C SER A 166 -11.10 -7.32 -9.68
N LYS A 167 -10.62 -8.35 -10.37
CA LYS A 167 -9.73 -9.35 -9.80
C LYS A 167 -8.42 -8.72 -9.29
N MET A 168 -7.83 -7.78 -10.02
CA MET A 168 -6.65 -7.02 -9.57
C MET A 168 -6.93 -6.36 -8.21
N ASN A 169 -7.98 -5.55 -8.11
CA ASN A 169 -8.31 -4.81 -6.89
C ASN A 169 -8.67 -5.76 -5.73
N GLU A 170 -9.36 -6.88 -5.99
CA GLU A 170 -9.63 -7.92 -4.99
C GLU A 170 -8.34 -8.57 -4.46
N ARG A 171 -7.38 -8.88 -5.34
CA ARG A 171 -6.07 -9.40 -4.94
C ARG A 171 -5.27 -8.40 -4.10
N LEU A 172 -5.27 -7.13 -4.48
CA LEU A 172 -4.64 -6.05 -3.71
C LEU A 172 -5.30 -5.90 -2.33
N PHE A 173 -6.64 -5.91 -2.29
CA PHE A 173 -7.38 -5.87 -1.03
C PHE A 173 -7.05 -7.08 -0.13
N ALA A 174 -7.05 -8.28 -0.69
CA ALA A 174 -6.72 -9.49 0.07
C ALA A 174 -5.29 -9.46 0.63
N ALA A 175 -4.34 -8.86 -0.10
CA ALA A 175 -2.92 -8.80 0.30
C ALA A 175 -2.65 -7.82 1.44
N LEU A 176 -3.44 -6.77 1.59
CA LEU A 176 -3.26 -5.79 2.66
C LEU A 176 -3.66 -6.32 4.03
N LYS A 177 -2.97 -5.83 5.06
CA LYS A 177 -3.42 -5.90 6.46
C LYS A 177 -4.69 -5.08 6.64
N SER A 178 -5.49 -5.35 7.68
CA SER A 178 -6.48 -4.38 8.16
C SER A 178 -5.77 -3.08 8.56
N GLY A 179 -6.32 -1.92 8.17
CA GLY A 179 -5.67 -0.62 8.28
C GLY A 179 -4.58 -0.36 7.24
N GLY A 180 -4.23 -1.34 6.39
CA GLY A 180 -3.30 -1.15 5.27
C GLY A 180 -3.86 -0.23 4.19
N ARG A 181 -2.97 0.47 3.47
CA ARG A 181 -3.35 1.53 2.53
C ARG A 181 -3.05 1.19 1.08
N TYR A 182 -3.92 1.66 0.21
CA TYR A 182 -3.72 1.63 -1.24
C TYR A 182 -3.74 3.07 -1.77
N VAL A 183 -2.63 3.52 -2.35
CA VAL A 183 -2.48 4.88 -2.90
C VAL A 183 -2.45 4.81 -4.41
N VAL A 184 -3.36 5.55 -5.03
CA VAL A 184 -3.46 5.66 -6.49
C VAL A 184 -3.27 7.12 -6.90
N VAL A 185 -2.38 7.34 -7.86
CA VAL A 185 -2.17 8.64 -8.51
C VAL A 185 -2.35 8.46 -10.00
N ASP A 186 -3.19 9.28 -10.64
CA ASP A 186 -3.30 9.22 -12.09
C ASP A 186 -3.72 10.55 -12.72
N HIS A 187 -3.55 10.64 -14.05
CA HIS A 187 -3.95 11.78 -14.86
C HIS A 187 -5.47 11.85 -14.97
N SER A 188 -6.03 13.00 -14.56
CA SER A 188 -7.47 13.21 -14.57
C SER A 188 -8.00 13.32 -16.01
N ALA A 189 -9.06 12.58 -16.33
CA ALA A 189 -9.89 12.77 -17.50
C ALA A 189 -11.08 13.68 -17.17
N LEU A 190 -11.84 14.08 -18.20
CA LEU A 190 -13.10 14.80 -18.05
C LEU A 190 -14.16 13.90 -17.38
N ALA A 191 -15.06 14.51 -16.63
CA ALA A 191 -16.18 13.80 -16.01
C ALA A 191 -17.07 13.12 -17.07
N GLY A 192 -17.53 11.89 -16.75
CA GLY A 192 -18.36 11.08 -17.64
C GLY A 192 -17.58 10.30 -18.71
N THR A 193 -16.25 10.40 -18.76
CA THR A 193 -15.45 9.66 -19.76
C THR A 193 -15.08 8.25 -19.30
N GLY A 194 -15.16 7.96 -18.00
CA GLY A 194 -14.77 6.66 -17.46
C GLY A 194 -13.34 6.28 -17.87
N ILE A 195 -13.23 5.17 -18.62
CA ILE A 195 -11.96 4.65 -19.15
C ILE A 195 -11.68 5.03 -20.61
N THR A 196 -12.60 5.69 -21.30
CA THR A 196 -12.52 5.89 -22.77
C THR A 196 -11.33 6.74 -23.19
N ALA A 197 -10.84 7.61 -22.30
CA ALA A 197 -9.66 8.45 -22.52
C ALA A 197 -8.31 7.72 -22.25
N GLY A 198 -8.33 6.50 -21.71
CA GLY A 198 -7.12 5.78 -21.30
C GLY A 198 -6.15 5.57 -22.46
N LYS A 199 -6.61 4.94 -23.52
CA LYS A 199 -5.75 4.58 -24.67
C LYS A 199 -5.30 5.79 -25.51
N THR A 200 -6.10 6.86 -25.58
CA THR A 200 -5.84 7.99 -26.50
C THR A 200 -5.17 9.17 -25.80
N LEU A 201 -5.63 9.51 -24.60
CA LEU A 201 -5.15 10.67 -23.85
C LEU A 201 -4.25 10.28 -22.66
N HIS A 202 -4.12 8.99 -22.35
CA HIS A 202 -3.44 8.50 -21.14
C HIS A 202 -4.00 9.20 -19.89
N ARG A 203 -5.34 9.19 -19.76
CA ARG A 203 -6.09 9.78 -18.66
C ARG A 203 -7.25 8.87 -18.26
N ILE A 204 -7.66 8.97 -17.01
CA ILE A 204 -8.81 8.20 -16.49
C ILE A 204 -9.66 9.10 -15.59
N GLU A 205 -10.96 8.85 -15.57
CA GLU A 205 -11.86 9.59 -14.69
C GLU A 205 -11.68 9.16 -13.22
N GLN A 206 -11.49 10.13 -12.33
CA GLN A 206 -11.30 9.87 -10.90
C GLN A 206 -12.49 9.13 -10.29
N ALA A 207 -13.73 9.55 -10.60
CA ALA A 207 -14.93 8.92 -10.03
C ALA A 207 -15.04 7.45 -10.41
N PHE A 208 -14.66 7.10 -11.65
CA PHE A 208 -14.61 5.71 -12.11
C PHE A 208 -13.62 4.87 -11.29
N VAL A 209 -12.39 5.36 -11.06
CA VAL A 209 -11.36 4.67 -10.27
C VAL A 209 -11.83 4.49 -8.82
N VAL A 210 -12.43 5.52 -8.23
CA VAL A 210 -12.96 5.45 -6.86
C VAL A 210 -14.03 4.37 -6.74
N GLU A 211 -14.97 4.31 -7.68
CA GLU A 211 -16.04 3.32 -7.68
C GLU A 211 -15.50 1.89 -7.84
N GLU A 212 -14.59 1.69 -8.79
CA GLU A 212 -14.00 0.38 -9.08
C GLU A 212 -13.21 -0.17 -7.88
N ILE A 213 -12.42 0.67 -7.21
CA ILE A 213 -11.64 0.28 -6.03
C ILE A 213 -12.56 0.02 -4.82
N ARG A 214 -13.60 0.82 -4.63
CA ARG A 214 -14.61 0.61 -3.56
C ARG A 214 -15.34 -0.73 -3.69
N LYS A 215 -15.61 -1.19 -4.91
CA LYS A 215 -16.24 -2.49 -5.16
C LYS A 215 -15.42 -3.66 -4.62
N ALA A 216 -14.09 -3.52 -4.54
CA ALA A 216 -13.21 -4.52 -3.93
C ALA A 216 -13.20 -4.49 -2.38
N GLY A 217 -13.93 -3.55 -1.75
CA GLY A 217 -14.06 -3.43 -0.29
C GLY A 217 -13.25 -2.30 0.34
N PHE A 218 -12.49 -1.54 -0.43
CA PHE A 218 -11.74 -0.40 0.07
C PHE A 218 -12.63 0.79 0.46
N VAL A 219 -12.18 1.57 1.44
CA VAL A 219 -12.78 2.85 1.82
C VAL A 219 -11.83 3.98 1.41
N LEU A 220 -12.34 5.01 0.71
CA LEU A 220 -11.57 6.22 0.41
C LEU A 220 -11.32 6.98 1.72
N GLU A 221 -10.05 7.07 2.12
CA GLU A 221 -9.62 7.70 3.37
C GLU A 221 -9.26 9.19 3.16
N ALA A 222 -8.59 9.51 2.05
CA ALA A 222 -8.15 10.88 1.78
C ALA A 222 -7.93 11.14 0.28
N GLU A 223 -8.03 12.42 -0.11
CA GLU A 223 -7.62 12.93 -1.41
C GLU A 223 -6.50 13.96 -1.25
N GLY A 224 -5.44 13.84 -2.06
CA GLY A 224 -4.35 14.81 -2.11
C GLY A 224 -4.58 15.85 -3.19
N MET A 225 -4.44 17.12 -2.84
CA MET A 225 -4.66 18.26 -3.75
C MET A 225 -3.38 18.78 -4.41
N TYR A 226 -2.23 18.29 -4.00
CA TYR A 226 -0.93 18.85 -4.38
C TYR A 226 -0.54 18.64 -5.85
N LEU A 227 -1.20 17.73 -6.59
CA LEU A 227 -1.02 17.53 -8.03
C LEU A 227 -2.20 18.04 -8.88
N ARG A 228 -3.16 18.73 -8.27
CA ARG A 228 -4.26 19.35 -9.00
C ARG A 228 -3.76 20.53 -9.82
N ASN A 229 -4.25 20.59 -11.05
CA ASN A 229 -4.04 21.75 -11.95
C ASN A 229 -5.36 22.10 -12.64
N PRO A 230 -6.12 23.06 -12.13
CA PRO A 230 -7.40 23.46 -12.74
C PRO A 230 -7.26 24.12 -14.11
N ALA A 231 -6.04 24.54 -14.49
CA ALA A 231 -5.78 25.11 -15.82
C ALA A 231 -5.60 24.03 -16.91
N ASP A 232 -5.45 22.75 -16.55
CA ASP A 232 -5.38 21.64 -17.51
C ASP A 232 -6.78 21.36 -18.09
N PRO A 233 -7.02 21.52 -19.41
CA PRO A 233 -8.31 21.28 -20.03
C PRO A 233 -8.68 19.78 -20.09
N ARG A 234 -7.70 18.89 -19.89
CA ARG A 234 -7.84 17.41 -19.87
C ARG A 234 -8.28 16.78 -21.20
N ASP A 235 -8.19 17.53 -22.30
CA ASP A 235 -8.57 17.13 -23.67
C ASP A 235 -7.37 16.78 -24.56
N VAL A 236 -6.14 16.93 -24.04
CA VAL A 236 -4.88 16.56 -24.69
C VAL A 236 -4.18 15.42 -23.96
N THR A 237 -3.33 14.70 -24.70
CA THR A 237 -2.59 13.58 -24.12
C THR A 237 -1.67 14.01 -22.97
N SER A 238 -1.63 13.19 -21.92
CA SER A 238 -0.73 13.44 -20.78
C SER A 238 0.75 13.17 -21.10
N ASN A 239 1.07 12.52 -22.23
CA ASN A 239 2.44 12.18 -22.62
C ASN A 239 3.25 13.38 -23.16
N SER A 240 2.58 14.42 -23.67
CA SER A 240 3.24 15.60 -24.21
C SER A 240 2.39 16.85 -23.93
N PRO A 241 2.13 17.18 -22.66
CA PRO A 241 1.28 18.30 -22.30
C PRO A 241 2.03 19.61 -22.47
N ALA A 242 1.34 20.66 -22.95
CA ALA A 242 1.86 22.02 -23.00
C ALA A 242 2.00 22.65 -21.60
N ILE A 243 1.21 22.19 -20.65
CA ILE A 243 1.21 22.59 -19.23
C ILE A 243 1.18 21.34 -18.35
N PRO A 244 1.58 21.43 -17.08
CA PRO A 244 1.46 20.30 -16.16
C PRO A 244 0.03 19.75 -16.12
N THR A 245 -0.14 18.44 -16.31
CA THR A 245 -1.44 17.78 -16.28
C THR A 245 -2.07 17.81 -14.88
N ASP A 246 -3.41 17.93 -14.83
CA ASP A 246 -4.15 17.67 -13.61
C ASP A 246 -4.08 16.19 -13.24
N LYS A 247 -3.81 15.90 -11.97
CA LYS A 247 -3.79 14.53 -11.46
C LYS A 247 -4.58 14.45 -10.17
N PHE A 248 -5.31 13.36 -10.01
CA PHE A 248 -5.85 12.99 -8.71
C PHE A 248 -4.86 12.15 -7.93
N VAL A 249 -4.93 12.27 -6.61
CA VAL A 249 -4.17 11.47 -5.64
C VAL A 249 -5.15 10.94 -4.62
N LEU A 250 -5.30 9.63 -4.58
CA LEU A 250 -6.29 8.95 -3.74
C LEU A 250 -5.59 8.02 -2.78
N ARG A 251 -6.02 8.03 -1.52
CA ARG A 251 -5.60 7.06 -0.52
C ARG A 251 -6.81 6.31 0.01
N PHE A 252 -6.80 5.01 -0.21
CA PHE A 252 -7.80 4.09 0.32
C PHE A 252 -7.24 3.32 1.50
N VAL A 253 -8.12 2.87 2.38
CA VAL A 253 -7.80 1.98 3.50
C VAL A 253 -8.60 0.69 3.39
N LYS A 254 -7.99 -0.41 3.77
CA LYS A 254 -8.70 -1.66 4.05
C LYS A 254 -9.21 -1.60 5.49
N PRO A 255 -10.54 -1.66 5.73
CA PRO A 255 -11.11 -1.68 7.07
C PRO A 255 -10.61 -2.84 7.95
#